data_5a91cafb7c4e180aa5755808f8abba0e
#
_entry.id   5a91cafb7c4e180aa5755808f8abba0e
#
_cell.length_a   1.000
_cell.length_b   1.000
_cell.length_c   1.000
_cell.angle_alpha   90.00
_cell.angle_beta   90.00
_cell.angle_gamma   90.00
#
_symmetry.space_group_name_H-M   'P 1'
#
loop_
_entity.id
_entity.type
_entity.pdbx_description
1 polymer ?
#
loop_
_entity_poly.entity_id
_entity_poly.type
_entity_poly.pdbx_seq_one_letter_code
_entity_poly.pdbx_strand_id
1 'polypeptide(L)'
;MIKLNPLTLIILNILFPVVIFLGKGMKYEIICMLISIVVLLIYKRYLQIFKFIILYVILSFIAYIISTSKIILLADLFGTLVYIFLRMIPVMMIAYILVKDIKSNELLASFEQIHLPKKLMLSITVTLRFFPTYKLEMKMIRESLKMRNINIKITQPLKYLEYWIVPVLMRMNLISEEMTATAMTKGIESPIRRTSFYNVRMRTIDFIFLGIVLIIFIFLLIKGGKSC
;
A
#
# COMPACT_ATOMS: atom_id res chain seq x y z
N MET A 1 2.67 -23.24 -2.41
CA MET A 1 2.34 -22.14 -1.47
C MET A 1 1.03 -21.51 -1.92
N ILE A 2 0.03 -21.50 -1.07
CA ILE A 2 -1.26 -20.84 -1.35
C ILE A 2 -1.00 -19.32 -1.17
N LYS A 3 -0.82 -18.62 -2.29
CA LYS A 3 -0.78 -17.15 -2.28
C LYS A 3 -2.18 -16.65 -2.55
N LEU A 4 -2.69 -15.77 -1.71
CA LEU A 4 -3.92 -15.03 -1.94
C LEU A 4 -3.72 -14.06 -3.11
N ASN A 5 -4.78 -13.80 -3.86
CA ASN A 5 -4.74 -12.85 -4.95
C ASN A 5 -4.43 -11.44 -4.39
N PRO A 6 -3.55 -10.65 -5.05
CA PRO A 6 -3.26 -9.27 -4.63
C PRO A 6 -4.50 -8.39 -4.46
N LEU A 7 -5.54 -8.59 -5.28
CA LEU A 7 -6.81 -7.88 -5.15
C LEU A 7 -7.50 -8.14 -3.81
N THR A 8 -7.49 -9.39 -3.36
CA THR A 8 -8.07 -9.77 -2.06
C THR A 8 -7.42 -8.99 -0.94
N LEU A 9 -6.09 -8.85 -0.96
CA LEU A 9 -5.34 -8.11 0.06
C LEU A 9 -5.61 -6.59 -0.02
N ILE A 10 -5.76 -6.04 -1.23
CA ILE A 10 -6.12 -4.62 -1.40
C ILE A 10 -7.52 -4.35 -0.82
N ILE A 11 -8.48 -5.22 -1.17
CA ILE A 11 -9.86 -5.09 -0.66
C ILE A 11 -9.87 -5.16 0.86
N LEU A 12 -9.14 -6.10 1.47
CA LEU A 12 -9.00 -6.20 2.92
C LEU A 12 -8.36 -4.95 3.52
N ASN A 13 -7.31 -4.43 2.88
CA ASN A 13 -6.62 -3.24 3.35
C ASN A 13 -7.49 -1.98 3.34
N ILE A 14 -8.44 -1.88 2.39
CA ILE A 14 -9.43 -0.80 2.34
C ILE A 14 -10.57 -1.04 3.34
N LEU A 15 -10.99 -2.27 3.49
CA LEU A 15 -12.15 -2.64 4.30
C LEU A 15 -11.86 -2.57 5.81
N PHE A 16 -10.64 -2.90 6.24
CA PHE A 16 -10.25 -2.87 7.66
C PHE A 16 -10.37 -1.49 8.31
N PRO A 17 -9.80 -0.40 7.75
CA PRO A 17 -10.00 0.93 8.32
C PRO A 17 -11.47 1.29 8.44
N VAL A 18 -12.27 1.01 7.40
CA VAL A 18 -13.71 1.30 7.41
C VAL A 18 -14.40 0.61 8.57
N VAL A 19 -14.15 -0.68 8.78
CA VAL A 19 -14.77 -1.45 9.86
C VAL A 19 -14.27 -1.01 11.24
N ILE A 20 -12.98 -0.71 11.37
CA ILE A 20 -12.39 -0.26 12.63
C ILE A 20 -12.90 1.13 13.02
N PHE A 21 -13.15 2.03 12.07
CA PHE A 21 -13.67 3.36 12.36
C PHE A 21 -15.18 3.38 12.58
N LEU A 22 -15.95 2.58 11.85
CA LEU A 22 -17.40 2.45 12.05
C LEU A 22 -17.75 1.67 13.32
N GLY A 23 -16.92 0.69 13.68
CA GLY A 23 -17.11 -0.14 14.85
C GLY A 23 -16.70 0.58 16.13
N LYS A 24 -17.65 0.79 17.04
CA LYS A 24 -17.38 1.30 18.39
C LYS A 24 -17.01 0.14 19.32
N GLY A 25 -15.72 -0.03 19.61
CA GLY A 25 -15.25 -0.97 20.62
C GLY A 25 -14.07 -1.85 20.25
N MET A 26 -13.41 -2.39 21.27
CA MET A 26 -12.18 -3.19 21.18
C MET A 26 -12.37 -4.53 20.45
N LYS A 27 -13.61 -5.01 20.34
CA LYS A 27 -13.94 -6.30 19.69
C LYS A 27 -13.60 -6.30 18.19
N TYR A 28 -13.85 -5.17 17.50
CA TYR A 28 -13.58 -5.03 16.06
C TYR A 28 -12.08 -5.07 15.76
N GLU A 29 -11.30 -4.42 16.60
CA GLU A 29 -9.84 -4.39 16.51
C GLU A 29 -9.24 -5.77 16.70
N ILE A 30 -9.66 -6.51 17.72
CA ILE A 30 -9.20 -7.88 18.01
C ILE A 30 -9.51 -8.81 16.84
N ILE A 31 -10.69 -8.73 16.25
CA ILE A 31 -11.09 -9.56 15.11
C ILE A 31 -10.27 -9.21 13.87
N CYS A 32 -10.09 -7.92 13.55
CA CYS A 32 -9.22 -7.50 12.46
C CYS A 32 -7.77 -7.96 12.67
N MET A 33 -7.29 -7.92 13.92
CA MET A 33 -5.94 -8.40 14.27
C MET A 33 -5.81 -9.91 14.05
N LEU A 34 -6.80 -10.70 14.49
CA LEU A 34 -6.82 -12.14 14.26
C LEU A 34 -6.81 -12.49 12.77
N ILE A 35 -7.63 -11.82 11.96
CA ILE A 35 -7.66 -12.03 10.51
C ILE A 35 -6.29 -11.66 9.89
N SER A 36 -5.68 -10.56 10.32
CA SER A 36 -4.34 -10.15 9.84
C SER A 36 -3.26 -11.17 10.20
N ILE A 37 -3.32 -11.75 11.41
CA ILE A 37 -2.39 -12.81 11.84
C ILE A 37 -2.58 -14.05 10.96
N VAL A 38 -3.82 -14.47 10.67
CA VAL A 38 -4.08 -15.61 9.79
C VAL A 38 -3.50 -15.38 8.40
N VAL A 39 -3.66 -14.18 7.84
CA VAL A 39 -3.09 -13.84 6.53
C VAL A 39 -1.56 -13.91 6.58
N LEU A 40 -0.90 -13.37 7.60
CA LEU A 40 0.56 -13.44 7.79
C LEU A 40 1.06 -14.89 7.95
N LEU A 41 0.28 -15.75 8.62
CA LEU A 41 0.59 -17.19 8.75
C LEU A 41 0.56 -17.90 7.40
N ILE A 42 -0.41 -17.60 6.53
CA ILE A 42 -0.49 -18.14 5.16
C ILE A 42 0.78 -17.78 4.37
N TYR A 43 1.34 -16.56 4.56
CA TYR A 43 2.58 -16.12 3.94
C TYR A 43 3.85 -16.57 4.66
N LYS A 44 3.73 -17.36 5.75
CA LYS A 44 4.85 -17.90 6.57
C LYS A 44 5.80 -16.83 7.11
N ARG A 45 5.29 -15.64 7.43
CA ARG A 45 6.08 -14.52 7.94
C ARG A 45 6.04 -14.43 9.47
N TYR A 46 6.46 -15.51 10.16
CA TYR A 46 6.40 -15.64 11.63
C TYR A 46 7.14 -14.52 12.37
N LEU A 47 8.33 -14.15 11.91
CA LEU A 47 9.10 -13.07 12.55
C LEU A 47 8.38 -11.71 12.53
N GLN A 48 7.59 -11.47 11.49
CA GLN A 48 6.84 -10.21 11.40
C GLN A 48 5.62 -10.22 12.32
N ILE A 49 4.95 -11.35 12.46
CA ILE A 49 3.86 -11.52 13.43
C ILE A 49 4.36 -11.16 14.83
N PHE A 50 5.51 -11.71 15.22
CA PHE A 50 6.11 -11.42 16.53
C PHE A 50 6.45 -9.94 16.71
N LYS A 51 7.02 -9.28 15.70
CA LYS A 51 7.30 -7.84 15.74
C LYS A 51 6.04 -6.99 15.90
N PHE A 52 4.98 -7.28 15.15
CA PHE A 52 3.73 -6.54 15.25
C PHE A 52 3.01 -6.79 16.59
N ILE A 53 3.07 -7.99 17.13
CA ILE A 53 2.51 -8.31 18.45
C ILE A 53 3.27 -7.54 19.54
N ILE A 54 4.60 -7.52 19.49
CA ILE A 54 5.42 -6.73 20.44
C ILE A 54 5.07 -5.26 20.34
N LEU A 55 4.97 -4.72 19.10
CA LEU A 55 4.60 -3.33 18.88
C LEU A 55 3.22 -3.01 19.47
N TYR A 56 2.25 -3.90 19.29
CA TYR A 56 0.91 -3.77 19.86
C TYR A 56 0.95 -3.74 21.39
N VAL A 57 1.68 -4.66 22.00
CA VAL A 57 1.83 -4.74 23.47
C VAL A 57 2.51 -3.48 24.03
N ILE A 58 3.57 -3.00 23.39
CA ILE A 58 4.28 -1.78 23.81
C ILE A 58 3.34 -0.55 23.73
N LEU A 59 2.63 -0.37 22.62
CA LEU A 59 1.68 0.74 22.45
C LEU A 59 0.52 0.65 23.42
N SER A 60 0.00 -0.56 23.68
CA SER A 60 -1.06 -0.81 24.66
C SER A 60 -0.60 -0.46 26.07
N PHE A 61 0.65 -0.80 26.42
CA PHE A 61 1.24 -0.45 27.72
C PHE A 61 1.44 1.07 27.88
N ILE A 62 1.89 1.75 26.82
CA ILE A 62 2.00 3.21 26.79
C ILE A 62 0.61 3.86 26.96
N ALA A 63 -0.42 3.37 26.24
CA ALA A 63 -1.79 3.83 26.36
C ALA A 63 -2.31 3.70 27.80
N TYR A 64 -2.01 2.57 28.47
CA TYR A 64 -2.39 2.34 29.85
C TYR A 64 -1.72 3.33 30.81
N ILE A 65 -0.41 3.61 30.66
CA ILE A 65 0.33 4.58 31.48
C ILE A 65 -0.26 5.99 31.29
N ILE A 66 -0.53 6.41 30.06
CA ILE A 66 -1.10 7.71 29.74
C ILE A 66 -2.49 7.86 30.36
N SER A 67 -3.34 6.81 30.26
CA SER A 67 -4.67 6.80 30.86
C SER A 67 -4.67 6.91 32.40
N THR A 68 -3.59 6.48 33.04
CA THR A 68 -3.44 6.53 34.50
C THR A 68 -2.81 7.85 34.97
N SER A 69 -2.26 8.66 34.05
CA SER A 69 -1.62 9.95 34.37
C SER A 69 -2.67 10.99 34.77
N LYS A 70 -2.37 11.77 35.82
CA LYS A 70 -3.26 12.80 36.37
C LYS A 70 -3.32 14.12 35.54
N ILE A 71 -2.51 14.23 34.51
CA ILE A 71 -2.44 15.43 33.66
C ILE A 71 -3.45 15.26 32.51
N ILE A 72 -4.68 15.73 32.73
CA ILE A 72 -5.84 15.55 31.86
C ILE A 72 -5.57 15.99 30.42
N LEU A 73 -4.97 17.16 30.20
CA LEU A 73 -4.81 17.74 28.86
C LEU A 73 -3.77 16.98 27.99
N LEU A 74 -2.69 16.51 28.61
CA LEU A 74 -1.67 15.67 27.95
C LEU A 74 -2.21 14.25 27.72
N ALA A 75 -2.98 13.72 28.68
CA ALA A 75 -3.58 12.40 28.58
C ALA A 75 -4.58 12.31 27.41
N ASP A 76 -5.41 13.34 27.19
CA ASP A 76 -6.39 13.34 26.11
C ASP A 76 -5.73 13.44 24.72
N LEU A 77 -4.76 14.33 24.53
CA LEU A 77 -4.08 14.50 23.24
C LEU A 77 -3.21 13.30 22.88
N PHE A 78 -2.30 12.90 23.77
CA PHE A 78 -1.40 11.77 23.51
C PHE A 78 -2.11 10.42 23.55
N GLY A 79 -3.10 10.27 24.43
CA GLY A 79 -3.92 9.07 24.51
C GLY A 79 -4.71 8.83 23.21
N THR A 80 -5.30 9.87 22.63
CA THR A 80 -6.00 9.78 21.35
C THR A 80 -5.06 9.40 20.21
N LEU A 81 -3.86 9.99 20.16
CA LEU A 81 -2.85 9.63 19.15
C LEU A 81 -2.43 8.15 19.26
N VAL A 82 -2.07 7.70 20.46
CA VAL A 82 -1.68 6.30 20.70
C VAL A 82 -2.83 5.35 20.35
N TYR A 83 -4.06 5.71 20.67
CA TYR A 83 -5.24 4.93 20.33
C TYR A 83 -5.45 4.80 18.81
N ILE A 84 -5.23 5.87 18.05
CA ILE A 84 -5.28 5.83 16.58
C ILE A 84 -4.19 4.91 16.03
N PHE A 85 -2.96 4.99 16.55
CA PHE A 85 -1.87 4.11 16.13
C PHE A 85 -2.16 2.62 16.44
N LEU A 86 -2.72 2.32 17.60
CA LEU A 86 -3.15 0.96 17.94
C LEU A 86 -4.13 0.40 16.93
N ARG A 87 -5.14 1.19 16.55
CA ARG A 87 -6.15 0.81 15.55
C ARG A 87 -5.59 0.61 14.14
N MET A 88 -4.47 1.25 13.81
CA MET A 88 -3.83 1.09 12.50
C MET A 88 -2.96 -0.17 12.38
N ILE A 89 -2.58 -0.83 13.47
CA ILE A 89 -1.70 -2.01 13.44
C ILE A 89 -2.23 -3.14 12.54
N PRO A 90 -3.49 -3.60 12.64
CA PRO A 90 -4.00 -4.66 11.76
C PRO A 90 -3.94 -4.28 10.29
N VAL A 91 -4.17 -3.02 9.96
CA VAL A 91 -4.07 -2.48 8.59
C VAL A 91 -2.62 -2.54 8.09
N MET A 92 -1.67 -2.12 8.94
CA MET A 92 -0.23 -2.17 8.63
C MET A 92 0.28 -3.60 8.43
N MET A 93 -0.27 -4.59 9.15
CA MET A 93 0.07 -5.99 8.97
C MET A 93 -0.25 -6.50 7.56
N ILE A 94 -1.42 -6.15 7.02
CA ILE A 94 -1.81 -6.52 5.65
C ILE A 94 -1.02 -5.71 4.62
N ALA A 95 -0.87 -4.39 4.84
CA ALA A 95 -0.08 -3.53 3.97
C ALA A 95 1.37 -4.02 3.84
N TYR A 96 1.96 -4.55 4.91
CA TYR A 96 3.29 -5.13 4.88
C TYR A 96 3.42 -6.28 3.88
N ILE A 97 2.46 -7.20 3.84
CA ILE A 97 2.43 -8.31 2.87
C ILE A 97 2.33 -7.75 1.45
N LEU A 98 1.45 -6.79 1.25
CA LEU A 98 1.18 -6.17 -0.04
C LEU A 98 2.44 -5.51 -0.63
N VAL A 99 3.24 -4.87 0.21
CA VAL A 99 4.48 -4.19 -0.23
C VAL A 99 5.66 -5.14 -0.39
N LYS A 100 5.79 -6.15 0.47
CA LYS A 100 6.99 -7.01 0.51
C LYS A 100 6.87 -8.28 -0.31
N ASP A 101 5.71 -8.89 -0.34
CA ASP A 101 5.52 -10.24 -0.90
C ASP A 101 4.88 -10.22 -2.30
N ILE A 102 4.25 -9.12 -2.68
CA ILE A 102 3.60 -8.98 -3.99
C ILE A 102 4.50 -8.19 -4.93
N LYS A 103 4.76 -8.77 -6.09
CA LYS A 103 5.50 -8.07 -7.16
C LYS A 103 4.57 -7.09 -7.88
N SER A 104 5.11 -5.95 -8.28
CA SER A 104 4.36 -4.92 -9.04
C SER A 104 3.66 -5.48 -10.28
N ASN A 105 4.27 -6.48 -10.94
CA ASN A 105 3.68 -7.13 -12.10
C ASN A 105 2.47 -8.01 -11.76
N GLU A 106 2.46 -8.65 -10.58
CA GLU A 106 1.32 -9.44 -10.08
C GLU A 106 0.16 -8.52 -9.71
N LEU A 107 0.46 -7.34 -9.14
CA LEU A 107 -0.51 -6.28 -8.88
C LEU A 107 -1.18 -5.80 -10.16
N LEU A 108 -0.40 -5.53 -11.21
CA LEU A 108 -0.90 -5.11 -12.51
C LEU A 108 -1.84 -6.15 -13.13
N ALA A 109 -1.42 -7.42 -13.14
CA ALA A 109 -2.24 -8.51 -13.65
C ALA A 109 -3.55 -8.69 -12.86
N SER A 110 -3.52 -8.35 -11.57
CA SER A 110 -4.73 -8.36 -10.73
C SER A 110 -5.68 -7.22 -11.08
N PHE A 111 -5.18 -6.03 -11.38
CA PHE A 111 -6.01 -4.90 -11.82
C PHE A 111 -6.66 -5.12 -13.20
N GLU A 112 -6.05 -5.92 -14.08
CA GLU A 112 -6.67 -6.34 -15.34
C GLU A 112 -8.01 -7.06 -15.14
N GLN A 113 -8.16 -7.78 -14.02
CA GLN A 113 -9.39 -8.51 -13.71
C GLN A 113 -10.58 -7.60 -13.34
N ILE A 114 -10.32 -6.39 -12.86
CA ILE A 114 -11.37 -5.41 -12.50
C ILE A 114 -11.94 -4.70 -13.73
N HIS A 115 -11.57 -5.11 -14.96
CA HIS A 115 -12.04 -4.49 -16.21
C HIS A 115 -11.80 -2.97 -16.26
N LEU A 116 -10.65 -2.52 -15.74
CA LEU A 116 -10.25 -1.12 -15.86
C LEU A 116 -10.18 -0.69 -17.33
N PRO A 117 -10.50 0.57 -17.66
CA PRO A 117 -10.36 1.09 -19.01
C PRO A 117 -8.97 0.84 -19.57
N LYS A 118 -8.87 0.33 -20.80
CA LYS A 118 -7.60 -0.06 -21.45
C LYS A 118 -6.53 1.04 -21.38
N LYS A 119 -6.94 2.30 -21.50
CA LYS A 119 -6.06 3.47 -21.43
C LYS A 119 -5.40 3.61 -20.05
N LEU A 120 -6.17 3.47 -18.97
CA LEU A 120 -5.65 3.52 -17.59
C LEU A 120 -4.70 2.36 -17.31
N MET A 121 -5.06 1.15 -17.74
CA MET A 121 -4.22 -0.02 -17.56
C MET A 121 -2.87 0.12 -18.25
N LEU A 122 -2.88 0.63 -19.49
CA LEU A 122 -1.67 0.92 -20.22
C LEU A 122 -0.80 1.94 -19.50
N SER A 123 -1.39 3.04 -19.03
CA SER A 123 -0.68 4.11 -18.32
C SER A 123 -0.01 3.58 -17.04
N ILE A 124 -0.73 2.81 -16.22
CA ILE A 124 -0.19 2.23 -14.97
C ILE A 124 0.94 1.24 -15.30
N THR A 125 0.76 0.40 -16.32
CA THR A 125 1.78 -0.59 -16.72
C THR A 125 3.07 0.08 -17.18
N VAL A 126 2.96 1.14 -18.00
CA VAL A 126 4.11 1.92 -18.47
C VAL A 126 4.79 2.61 -17.29
N THR A 127 4.02 3.25 -16.41
CA THR A 127 4.56 3.96 -15.24
C THR A 127 5.35 3.01 -14.32
N LEU A 128 4.79 1.85 -13.96
CA LEU A 128 5.47 0.89 -13.08
C LEU A 128 6.71 0.28 -13.72
N ARG A 129 6.68 0.04 -15.03
CA ARG A 129 7.85 -0.44 -15.77
C ARG A 129 8.95 0.63 -15.85
N PHE A 130 8.54 1.89 -15.95
CA PHE A 130 9.45 3.02 -16.08
C PHE A 130 10.10 3.43 -14.75
N PHE A 131 9.47 3.13 -13.63
CA PHE A 131 9.93 3.52 -12.30
C PHE A 131 11.38 3.09 -11.96
N PRO A 132 11.86 1.88 -12.31
CA PRO A 132 13.27 1.51 -12.14
C PRO A 132 14.21 2.38 -12.98
N THR A 133 13.84 2.66 -14.22
CA THR A 133 14.63 3.52 -15.13
C THR A 133 14.73 4.94 -14.58
N TYR A 134 13.62 5.50 -14.10
CA TYR A 134 13.59 6.78 -13.41
C TYR A 134 14.59 6.86 -12.25
N LYS A 135 14.66 5.83 -11.40
CA LYS A 135 15.63 5.79 -10.29
C LYS A 135 17.08 5.82 -10.77
N LEU A 136 17.39 5.15 -11.86
CA LEU A 136 18.73 5.15 -12.46
C LEU A 136 19.09 6.53 -13.02
N GLU A 137 18.18 7.14 -13.77
CA GLU A 137 18.35 8.48 -14.32
C GLU A 137 18.55 9.54 -13.21
N MET A 138 17.76 9.46 -12.15
CA MET A 138 17.90 10.33 -10.98
C MET A 138 19.27 10.19 -10.30
N LYS A 139 19.81 8.97 -10.26
CA LYS A 139 21.15 8.72 -9.73
C LYS A 139 22.21 9.36 -10.61
N MET A 140 22.13 9.18 -11.93
CA MET A 140 23.09 9.77 -12.90
C MET A 140 23.07 11.31 -12.85
N ILE A 141 21.89 11.94 -12.79
CA ILE A 141 21.76 13.39 -12.64
C ILE A 141 22.43 13.86 -11.34
N ARG A 142 22.20 13.17 -10.23
CA ARG A 142 22.82 13.50 -8.93
C ARG A 142 24.34 13.39 -8.99
N GLU A 143 24.89 12.36 -9.60
CA GLU A 143 26.32 12.16 -9.76
C GLU A 143 26.93 13.25 -10.65
N SER A 144 26.26 13.62 -11.75
CA SER A 144 26.68 14.72 -12.63
C SER A 144 26.72 16.07 -11.92
N LEU A 145 25.72 16.38 -11.11
CA LEU A 145 25.70 17.61 -10.31
C LEU A 145 26.81 17.63 -9.26
N LYS A 146 27.09 16.48 -8.64
CA LYS A 146 28.20 16.34 -7.68
C LYS A 146 29.56 16.58 -8.34
N MET A 147 29.78 16.05 -9.55
CA MET A 147 31.03 16.29 -10.30
C MET A 147 31.22 17.76 -10.65
N ARG A 148 30.15 18.52 -10.86
CA ARG A 148 30.18 19.98 -11.09
C ARG A 148 30.28 20.80 -9.80
N ASN A 149 30.51 20.18 -8.63
CA ASN A 149 30.53 20.80 -7.30
C ASN A 149 29.30 21.66 -6.96
N ILE A 150 28.15 21.32 -7.57
CA ILE A 150 26.87 21.99 -7.28
C ILE A 150 26.24 21.34 -6.05
N ASN A 151 26.44 21.95 -4.88
CA ASN A 151 25.78 21.54 -3.65
C ASN A 151 24.39 22.19 -3.55
N ILE A 152 23.37 21.43 -3.88
CA ILE A 152 21.99 21.88 -3.81
C ILE A 152 21.50 21.75 -2.36
N LYS A 153 21.30 22.90 -1.71
CA LYS A 153 20.67 22.98 -0.38
C LYS A 153 19.17 23.21 -0.58
N ILE A 154 18.35 22.45 0.16
CA ILE A 154 16.87 22.58 0.17
C ILE A 154 16.43 24.00 0.61
N THR A 155 17.30 24.71 1.32
CA THR A 155 17.09 26.11 1.76
C THR A 155 17.01 27.13 0.63
N GLN A 156 17.41 26.78 -0.61
CA GLN A 156 17.37 27.66 -1.77
C GLN A 156 16.42 27.06 -2.85
N PRO A 157 15.09 27.24 -2.71
CA PRO A 157 14.11 26.54 -3.55
C PRO A 157 14.22 26.84 -5.04
N LEU A 158 14.54 28.06 -5.43
CA LEU A 158 14.73 28.44 -6.85
C LEU A 158 15.91 27.72 -7.50
N LYS A 159 17.06 27.67 -6.83
CA LYS A 159 18.23 26.92 -7.32
C LYS A 159 18.00 25.42 -7.33
N TYR A 160 17.22 24.91 -6.37
CA TYR A 160 16.81 23.50 -6.35
C TYR A 160 15.94 23.15 -7.56
N LEU A 161 14.97 24.00 -7.93
CA LEU A 161 14.15 23.83 -9.12
C LEU A 161 15.00 23.83 -10.39
N GLU A 162 15.90 24.80 -10.54
CA GLU A 162 16.73 24.95 -11.73
C GLU A 162 17.70 23.79 -11.95
N TYR A 163 18.49 23.44 -10.95
CA TYR A 163 19.55 22.44 -11.08
C TYR A 163 19.08 20.99 -10.93
N TRP A 164 17.93 20.77 -10.31
CA TRP A 164 17.41 19.42 -10.05
C TRP A 164 16.20 19.07 -10.90
N ILE A 165 15.16 19.89 -10.88
CA ILE A 165 13.89 19.55 -11.53
C ILE A 165 13.99 19.71 -13.04
N VAL A 166 14.62 20.78 -13.54
CA VAL A 166 14.71 21.02 -14.99
C VAL A 166 15.44 19.89 -15.73
N PRO A 167 16.64 19.43 -15.31
CA PRO A 167 17.29 18.29 -15.97
C PRO A 167 16.47 17.01 -15.91
N VAL A 168 15.78 16.76 -14.79
CA VAL A 168 14.90 15.59 -14.63
C VAL A 168 13.76 15.64 -15.64
N LEU A 169 13.05 16.77 -15.74
CA LEU A 169 11.93 16.93 -16.67
C LEU A 169 12.38 16.78 -18.12
N MET A 170 13.50 17.40 -18.51
CA MET A 170 14.05 17.27 -19.86
C MET A 170 14.39 15.81 -20.18
N ARG A 171 15.03 15.11 -19.27
CA ARG A 171 15.35 13.70 -19.47
C ARG A 171 14.11 12.82 -19.55
N MET A 172 13.09 13.09 -18.72
CA MET A 172 11.82 12.37 -18.75
C MET A 172 11.06 12.57 -20.07
N ASN A 173 11.08 13.79 -20.62
CA ASN A 173 10.46 14.06 -21.91
C ASN A 173 11.13 13.26 -23.04
N LEU A 174 12.47 13.26 -23.12
CA LEU A 174 13.20 12.47 -24.11
C LEU A 174 12.83 10.99 -24.04
N ILE A 175 12.83 10.41 -22.83
CA ILE A 175 12.50 9.00 -22.66
C ILE A 175 11.02 8.75 -23.02
N SER A 176 10.12 9.67 -22.72
CA SER A 176 8.70 9.55 -23.08
C SER A 176 8.50 9.53 -24.59
N GLU A 177 9.23 10.38 -25.33
CA GLU A 177 9.21 10.42 -26.79
C GLU A 177 9.75 9.12 -27.40
N GLU A 178 10.90 8.62 -26.91
CA GLU A 178 11.48 7.35 -27.34
C GLU A 178 10.54 6.16 -27.06
N MET A 179 9.91 6.13 -25.87
CA MET A 179 8.94 5.09 -25.53
C MET A 179 7.70 5.16 -26.41
N THR A 180 7.21 6.36 -26.69
CA THR A 180 6.02 6.54 -27.55
C THR A 180 6.34 6.08 -28.98
N ALA A 181 7.46 6.49 -29.55
CA ALA A 181 7.90 6.04 -30.86
C ALA A 181 8.03 4.51 -30.94
N THR A 182 8.68 3.91 -29.94
CA THR A 182 8.80 2.44 -29.83
C THR A 182 7.46 1.74 -29.67
N ALA A 183 6.52 2.33 -28.91
CA ALA A 183 5.20 1.77 -28.69
C ALA A 183 4.36 1.81 -29.99
N MET A 184 4.45 2.90 -30.74
CA MET A 184 3.76 3.05 -32.02
C MET A 184 4.26 2.03 -33.05
N THR A 185 5.58 1.85 -33.17
CA THR A 185 6.17 0.85 -34.09
C THR A 185 5.79 -0.59 -33.70
N LYS A 186 5.58 -0.86 -32.42
CA LYS A 186 5.09 -2.17 -31.91
C LYS A 186 3.57 -2.33 -31.98
N GLY A 187 2.86 -1.39 -32.60
CA GLY A 187 1.41 -1.47 -32.79
C GLY A 187 0.62 -1.35 -31.51
N ILE A 188 0.97 -0.38 -30.64
CA ILE A 188 0.23 -0.18 -29.37
C ILE A 188 -1.25 0.15 -29.59
N GLU A 189 -1.59 0.75 -30.72
CA GLU A 189 -2.96 1.09 -31.12
C GLU A 189 -3.73 -0.06 -31.80
N SER A 190 -3.08 -1.21 -32.00
CA SER A 190 -3.73 -2.35 -32.64
C SER A 190 -5.01 -2.74 -31.88
N PRO A 191 -6.14 -2.98 -32.56
CA PRO A 191 -7.42 -3.39 -31.96
C PRO A 191 -7.36 -4.80 -31.38
N ILE A 192 -6.32 -5.57 -31.64
CA ILE A 192 -6.15 -6.95 -31.16
C ILE A 192 -6.12 -7.00 -29.64
N ARG A 193 -6.87 -7.94 -29.09
CA ARG A 193 -6.92 -8.14 -27.64
C ARG A 193 -5.59 -8.69 -27.15
N ARG A 194 -4.93 -7.96 -26.26
CA ARG A 194 -3.65 -8.38 -25.67
C ARG A 194 -3.87 -9.41 -24.58
N THR A 195 -2.97 -10.36 -24.49
CA THR A 195 -2.94 -11.36 -23.42
C THR A 195 -1.89 -10.98 -22.40
N SER A 196 -2.21 -11.14 -21.11
CA SER A 196 -1.27 -10.92 -20.03
C SER A 196 -0.36 -12.14 -19.86
N PHE A 197 0.94 -11.92 -19.70
CA PHE A 197 1.90 -12.99 -19.39
C PHE A 197 1.70 -13.55 -17.97
N TYR A 198 1.24 -12.70 -17.05
CA TYR A 198 0.97 -13.09 -15.66
C TYR A 198 -0.48 -13.55 -15.55
N ASN A 199 -0.68 -14.86 -15.42
CA ASN A 199 -2.00 -15.45 -15.26
C ASN A 199 -2.41 -15.47 -13.77
N VAL A 200 -2.64 -14.29 -13.21
CA VAL A 200 -3.13 -14.16 -11.83
C VAL A 200 -4.66 -14.16 -11.88
N ARG A 201 -5.28 -15.31 -11.62
CA ARG A 201 -6.76 -15.41 -11.54
C ARG A 201 -7.19 -15.52 -10.08
N MET A 202 -8.31 -14.87 -9.75
CA MET A 202 -8.97 -15.09 -8.46
C MET A 202 -9.36 -16.56 -8.35
N ARG A 203 -8.91 -17.21 -7.30
CA ARG A 203 -9.28 -18.59 -6.98
C ARG A 203 -10.55 -18.60 -6.16
N THR A 204 -11.29 -19.70 -6.19
CA THR A 204 -12.47 -19.92 -5.36
C THR A 204 -12.19 -19.67 -3.87
N ILE A 205 -10.98 -19.99 -3.43
CA ILE A 205 -10.50 -19.75 -2.06
C ILE A 205 -10.50 -18.26 -1.70
N ASP A 206 -10.13 -17.38 -2.64
CA ASP A 206 -10.11 -15.92 -2.42
C ASP A 206 -11.52 -15.37 -2.23
N PHE A 207 -12.48 -15.86 -3.03
CA PHE A 207 -13.89 -15.49 -2.88
C PHE A 207 -14.49 -15.99 -1.56
N ILE A 208 -14.20 -17.23 -1.18
CA ILE A 208 -14.67 -17.80 0.09
C ILE A 208 -14.08 -16.99 1.26
N PHE A 209 -12.78 -16.68 1.21
CA PHE A 209 -12.13 -15.92 2.26
C PHE A 209 -12.71 -14.50 2.39
N LEU A 210 -12.88 -13.77 1.29
CA LEU A 210 -13.54 -12.46 1.27
C LEU A 210 -14.98 -12.55 1.77
N GLY A 211 -15.74 -13.56 1.34
CA GLY A 211 -17.11 -13.79 1.79
C GLY A 211 -17.21 -14.00 3.29
N ILE A 212 -16.35 -14.84 3.86
CA ILE A 212 -16.30 -15.07 5.31
C ILE A 212 -15.98 -13.77 6.06
N VAL A 213 -14.97 -13.02 5.60
CA VAL A 213 -14.60 -11.76 6.25
C VAL A 213 -15.72 -10.73 6.17
N LEU A 214 -16.39 -10.60 5.02
CA LEU A 214 -17.54 -9.70 4.86
C LEU A 214 -18.72 -10.10 5.77
N ILE A 215 -19.05 -11.38 5.86
CA ILE A 215 -20.12 -11.88 6.74
C ILE A 215 -19.79 -11.56 8.19
N ILE A 216 -18.56 -11.81 8.64
CA ILE A 216 -18.12 -11.49 10.00
C ILE A 216 -18.28 -9.99 10.26
N PHE A 217 -17.90 -9.12 9.32
CA PHE A 217 -17.99 -7.67 9.47
C PHE A 217 -19.43 -7.17 9.47
N ILE A 218 -20.29 -7.67 8.59
CA ILE A 218 -21.73 -7.32 8.57
C ILE A 218 -22.37 -7.75 9.89
N PHE A 219 -22.11 -8.97 10.37
CA PHE A 219 -22.64 -9.47 11.63
C PHE A 219 -22.20 -8.60 12.82
N LEU A 220 -20.94 -8.19 12.84
CA LEU A 220 -20.41 -7.31 13.87
C LEU A 220 -21.08 -5.93 13.84
N LEU A 221 -21.24 -5.31 12.66
CA LEU A 221 -21.87 -4.00 12.51
C LEU A 221 -23.34 -4.04 12.97
N ILE A 222 -24.09 -5.08 12.62
CA ILE A 222 -25.48 -5.25 13.05
C ILE A 222 -25.58 -5.39 14.57
N LYS A 223 -24.67 -6.16 15.18
CA LYS A 223 -24.65 -6.38 16.63
C LYS A 223 -24.16 -5.15 17.40
N GLY A 224 -23.22 -4.40 16.82
CA GLY A 224 -22.72 -3.15 17.40
C GLY A 224 -23.73 -2.00 17.35
N GLY A 225 -24.56 -1.94 16.31
CA GLY A 225 -25.66 -0.96 16.19
C GLY A 225 -26.81 -1.17 17.20
N LYS A 226 -26.94 -2.36 17.79
CA LYS A 226 -27.95 -2.67 18.83
C LYS A 226 -27.49 -2.38 20.26
N SER A 227 -26.25 -1.95 20.45
CA SER A 227 -25.66 -1.69 21.79
C SER A 227 -25.52 -0.19 22.07
N CYS A 228 -26.30 0.66 21.39
CA CYS A 228 -26.41 2.10 21.63
C CYS A 228 -27.76 2.42 22.22
#